data_066d9bcf33b3b85d37fd14018cb1f34e
#
_entry.id   066d9bcf33b3b85d37fd14018cb1f34e
#
_cell.length_a   1.000
_cell.length_b   1.000
_cell.length_c   1.000
_cell.angle_alpha   90.00
_cell.angle_beta   90.00
_cell.angle_gamma   90.00
#
_symmetry.space_group_name_H-M   'P 1'
#
loop_
_entity.id
_entity.type
_entity.pdbx_description
1 polymer ?
#
loop_
_entity_poly.entity_id
_entity_poly.type
_entity_poly.pdbx_seq_one_letter_code
_entity_poly.pdbx_strand_id
1 'polypeptide(L)'
;MFNFCENLEELNISSFNTENVTDMSYMFSNCKSLKKINLSNFNTQNVTNMVSMFERCQSIKELDISNFDTRKVESMNSMFRGCYSLLTINLSNLITNVLRDMSNMFYECTSLKEADLSSFDTEGVRSMYCMFNGCTSIKRINLSNFNVRNVTTMYCMFQRCKSLKYLKFPFLKKAPQTNTENMFFGCNSLNLLVKKGINQKCICF
;
A
#
# COMPACT_ATOMS: atom_id res chain seq x y z
N MET A 1 -15.71 -12.36 3.14
CA MET A 1 -16.04 -13.69 3.75
C MET A 1 -15.68 -13.72 5.22
N PHE A 2 -14.43 -13.50 5.62
CA PHE A 2 -14.01 -13.49 7.04
C PHE A 2 -13.96 -12.08 7.65
N ASN A 3 -14.67 -11.13 7.08
CA ASN A 3 -14.69 -9.76 7.55
C ASN A 3 -15.20 -9.69 9.01
N PHE A 4 -14.51 -8.93 9.87
CA PHE A 4 -14.77 -8.80 11.31
C PHE A 4 -14.61 -10.08 12.14
N CYS A 5 -13.86 -11.08 11.67
CA CYS A 5 -13.46 -12.21 12.51
C CYS A 5 -12.32 -11.78 13.46
N GLU A 6 -12.63 -10.89 14.42
CA GLU A 6 -11.62 -10.17 15.21
C GLU A 6 -10.73 -11.08 16.08
N ASN A 7 -11.30 -12.20 16.57
CA ASN A 7 -10.62 -13.13 17.47
C ASN A 7 -9.97 -14.32 16.73
N LEU A 8 -10.04 -14.35 15.39
CA LEU A 8 -9.46 -15.41 14.58
C LEU A 8 -7.92 -15.28 14.58
N GLU A 9 -7.22 -16.24 15.18
CA GLU A 9 -5.76 -16.24 15.26
C GLU A 9 -5.09 -16.95 14.09
N GLU A 10 -5.68 -18.06 13.66
CA GLU A 10 -5.20 -18.90 12.55
C GLU A 10 -6.39 -19.34 11.70
N LEU A 11 -6.15 -19.53 10.42
CA LEU A 11 -7.17 -19.93 9.46
C LEU A 11 -6.60 -20.94 8.47
N ASN A 12 -7.20 -22.13 8.44
CA ASN A 12 -6.89 -23.13 7.42
C ASN A 12 -7.86 -22.96 6.23
N ILE A 13 -7.34 -22.53 5.11
CA ILE A 13 -8.06 -22.33 3.85
C ILE A 13 -7.47 -23.15 2.71
N SER A 14 -6.71 -24.21 3.02
CA SER A 14 -6.03 -25.06 2.03
C SER A 14 -6.98 -25.74 1.05
N SER A 15 -8.24 -25.93 1.41
CA SER A 15 -9.29 -26.51 0.55
C SER A 15 -10.03 -25.49 -0.32
N PHE A 16 -9.70 -24.20 -0.20
CA PHE A 16 -10.41 -23.17 -0.95
C PHE A 16 -10.00 -23.20 -2.42
N ASN A 17 -10.99 -23.27 -3.30
CA ASN A 17 -10.81 -23.03 -4.73
C ASN A 17 -11.24 -21.57 -5.03
N THR A 18 -10.29 -20.76 -5.47
CA THR A 18 -10.53 -19.34 -5.77
C THR A 18 -10.46 -19.05 -7.27
N GLU A 19 -10.41 -20.09 -8.13
CA GLU A 19 -10.23 -19.94 -9.58
C GLU A 19 -11.28 -19.01 -10.26
N ASN A 20 -12.53 -19.04 -9.77
CA ASN A 20 -13.62 -18.25 -10.33
C ASN A 20 -13.91 -16.97 -9.52
N VAL A 21 -13.08 -16.64 -8.54
CA VAL A 21 -13.27 -15.44 -7.71
C VAL A 21 -12.81 -14.22 -8.48
N THR A 22 -13.67 -13.22 -8.59
CA THR A 22 -13.38 -11.94 -9.24
C THR A 22 -13.23 -10.78 -8.25
N ASP A 23 -13.81 -10.90 -7.05
CA ASP A 23 -13.76 -9.90 -6.00
C ASP A 23 -13.30 -10.52 -4.67
N MET A 24 -12.15 -10.06 -4.18
CA MET A 24 -11.57 -10.43 -2.88
C MET A 24 -11.60 -9.25 -1.89
N SER A 25 -12.39 -8.20 -2.18
CA SER A 25 -12.48 -7.05 -1.29
C SER A 25 -12.96 -7.47 0.11
N TYR A 26 -12.36 -6.86 1.12
CA TYR A 26 -12.66 -7.09 2.55
C TYR A 26 -12.58 -8.55 3.02
N MET A 27 -11.95 -9.46 2.26
CA MET A 27 -12.02 -10.91 2.55
C MET A 27 -11.54 -11.24 3.97
N PHE A 28 -10.47 -10.60 4.45
CA PHE A 28 -9.90 -10.76 5.79
C PHE A 28 -9.91 -9.45 6.59
N SER A 29 -10.68 -8.46 6.15
CA SER A 29 -10.72 -7.15 6.80
C SER A 29 -11.16 -7.30 8.26
N ASN A 30 -10.50 -6.56 9.16
CA ASN A 30 -10.74 -6.59 10.61
C ASN A 30 -10.53 -7.97 11.28
N CYS A 31 -9.73 -8.88 10.70
CA CYS A 31 -9.22 -10.06 11.39
C CYS A 31 -8.05 -9.63 12.30
N LYS A 32 -8.35 -8.91 13.39
CA LYS A 32 -7.35 -8.21 14.22
C LYS A 32 -6.33 -9.13 14.85
N SER A 33 -6.75 -10.34 15.25
CA SER A 33 -5.90 -11.32 15.94
C SER A 33 -5.18 -12.27 14.98
N LEU A 34 -5.42 -12.18 13.66
CA LEU A 34 -4.85 -13.11 12.69
C LEU A 34 -3.32 -12.92 12.64
N LYS A 35 -2.59 -13.99 13.03
CA LYS A 35 -1.12 -13.99 13.13
C LYS A 35 -0.46 -14.52 11.87
N LYS A 36 -1.07 -15.55 11.27
CA LYS A 36 -0.57 -16.23 10.08
C LYS A 36 -1.72 -16.66 9.18
N ILE A 37 -1.47 -16.68 7.89
CA ILE A 37 -2.38 -17.22 6.89
C ILE A 37 -1.57 -17.79 5.73
N ASN A 38 -1.94 -18.98 5.25
CA ASN A 38 -1.32 -19.58 4.06
C ASN A 38 -2.24 -19.33 2.86
N LEU A 39 -1.74 -18.57 1.88
CA LEU A 39 -2.46 -18.20 0.66
C LEU A 39 -1.88 -18.89 -0.59
N SER A 40 -0.99 -19.87 -0.43
CA SER A 40 -0.28 -20.49 -1.55
C SER A 40 -1.19 -21.21 -2.57
N ASN A 41 -2.40 -21.61 -2.14
CA ASN A 41 -3.41 -22.22 -3.02
C ASN A 41 -4.34 -21.21 -3.70
N PHE A 42 -4.20 -19.90 -3.41
CA PHE A 42 -5.08 -18.89 -4.02
C PHE A 42 -4.71 -18.67 -5.50
N ASN A 43 -5.68 -18.91 -6.36
CA ASN A 43 -5.62 -18.51 -7.76
C ASN A 43 -6.35 -17.16 -7.90
N THR A 44 -5.60 -16.11 -8.21
CA THR A 44 -6.12 -14.74 -8.30
C THR A 44 -6.20 -14.21 -9.73
N GLN A 45 -6.01 -15.09 -10.76
CA GLN A 45 -5.97 -14.71 -12.18
C GLN A 45 -7.21 -13.97 -12.70
N ASN A 46 -8.37 -14.15 -12.01
CA ASN A 46 -9.64 -13.53 -12.38
C ASN A 46 -10.04 -12.38 -11.43
N VAL A 47 -9.23 -12.09 -10.41
CA VAL A 47 -9.54 -11.05 -9.43
C VAL A 47 -9.31 -9.67 -10.02
N THR A 48 -10.32 -8.81 -9.92
CA THR A 48 -10.28 -7.42 -10.37
C THR A 48 -10.26 -6.43 -9.20
N ASN A 49 -10.65 -6.86 -7.99
CA ASN A 49 -10.82 -6.01 -6.82
C ASN A 49 -10.19 -6.64 -5.57
N MET A 50 -9.21 -5.94 -4.97
CA MET A 50 -8.54 -6.34 -3.71
C MET A 50 -8.66 -5.24 -2.64
N VAL A 51 -9.67 -4.37 -2.74
CA VAL A 51 -9.91 -3.28 -1.78
C VAL A 51 -10.02 -3.83 -0.37
N SER A 52 -9.26 -3.28 0.58
CA SER A 52 -9.33 -3.61 2.00
C SER A 52 -9.15 -5.11 2.33
N MET A 53 -8.52 -5.91 1.44
CA MET A 53 -8.45 -7.38 1.61
C MET A 53 -7.88 -7.79 2.98
N PHE A 54 -6.85 -7.10 3.47
CA PHE A 54 -6.21 -7.33 4.77
C PHE A 54 -6.30 -6.11 5.69
N GLU A 55 -7.26 -5.21 5.44
CA GLU A 55 -7.43 -4.02 6.27
C GLU A 55 -7.58 -4.40 7.74
N ARG A 56 -6.78 -3.77 8.62
CA ARG A 56 -6.78 -4.02 10.08
C ARG A 56 -6.52 -5.47 10.50
N CYS A 57 -5.74 -6.22 9.72
CA CYS A 57 -5.09 -7.43 10.20
C CYS A 57 -3.92 -7.01 11.10
N GLN A 58 -4.23 -6.62 12.34
CA GLN A 58 -3.31 -5.89 13.21
C GLN A 58 -2.13 -6.74 13.71
N SER A 59 -2.31 -8.06 13.79
CA SER A 59 -1.35 -9.01 14.37
C SER A 59 -0.45 -9.68 13.33
N ILE A 60 -0.75 -9.55 12.02
CA ILE A 60 0.08 -10.12 10.95
C ILE A 60 1.42 -9.37 10.92
N LYS A 61 2.52 -10.13 11.03
CA LYS A 61 3.90 -9.60 10.94
C LYS A 61 4.49 -9.77 9.56
N GLU A 62 4.14 -10.85 8.89
CA GLU A 62 4.61 -11.22 7.56
C GLU A 62 3.43 -11.76 6.75
N LEU A 63 3.41 -11.47 5.46
CA LEU A 63 2.36 -11.92 4.56
C LEU A 63 3.00 -12.29 3.21
N ASP A 64 2.82 -13.52 2.79
CA ASP A 64 3.28 -13.99 1.48
C ASP A 64 2.10 -13.98 0.49
N ILE A 65 2.22 -13.12 -0.51
CA ILE A 65 1.31 -12.99 -1.66
C ILE A 65 2.08 -13.08 -2.98
N SER A 66 3.24 -13.74 -2.97
CA SER A 66 4.11 -13.85 -4.13
C SER A 66 3.49 -14.64 -5.30
N ASN A 67 2.47 -15.48 -5.00
CA ASN A 67 1.71 -16.22 -6.01
C ASN A 67 0.52 -15.43 -6.60
N PHE A 68 0.25 -14.21 -6.13
CA PHE A 68 -0.90 -13.45 -6.62
C PHE A 68 -0.67 -12.96 -8.05
N ASP A 69 -1.59 -13.31 -8.93
CA ASP A 69 -1.72 -12.71 -10.25
C ASP A 69 -2.61 -11.46 -10.16
N THR A 70 -2.01 -10.31 -10.37
CA THR A 70 -2.71 -9.01 -10.23
C THR A 70 -2.94 -8.29 -11.54
N ARG A 71 -2.73 -8.97 -12.68
CA ARG A 71 -2.87 -8.37 -14.03
C ARG A 71 -4.24 -7.75 -14.32
N LYS A 72 -5.29 -8.18 -13.62
CA LYS A 72 -6.66 -7.67 -13.77
C LYS A 72 -7.09 -6.77 -12.62
N VAL A 73 -6.25 -6.58 -11.60
CA VAL A 73 -6.61 -5.82 -10.38
C VAL A 73 -6.60 -4.33 -10.69
N GLU A 74 -7.77 -3.71 -10.57
CA GLU A 74 -7.96 -2.27 -10.81
C GLU A 74 -7.82 -1.44 -9.54
N SER A 75 -8.06 -2.02 -8.36
CA SER A 75 -7.94 -1.32 -7.08
C SER A 75 -7.31 -2.17 -5.99
N MET A 76 -6.32 -1.56 -5.32
CA MET A 76 -5.68 -2.04 -4.10
C MET A 76 -5.87 -1.03 -2.94
N ASN A 77 -6.96 -0.22 -3.02
CA ASN A 77 -7.26 0.76 -1.99
C ASN A 77 -7.34 0.08 -0.62
N SER A 78 -6.65 0.65 0.38
CA SER A 78 -6.67 0.18 1.76
C SER A 78 -6.25 -1.30 1.96
N MET A 79 -5.60 -1.95 0.98
CA MET A 79 -5.34 -3.40 1.02
C MET A 79 -4.66 -3.84 2.32
N PHE A 80 -3.73 -3.05 2.85
CA PHE A 80 -3.00 -3.34 4.10
C PHE A 80 -3.20 -2.23 5.16
N ARG A 81 -4.23 -1.40 5.02
CA ARG A 81 -4.50 -0.32 5.95
C ARG A 81 -4.61 -0.84 7.38
N GLY A 82 -3.89 -0.23 8.32
CA GLY A 82 -3.95 -0.59 9.75
C GLY A 82 -3.35 -1.96 10.09
N CYS A 83 -2.51 -2.53 9.21
CA CYS A 83 -1.69 -3.69 9.55
C CYS A 83 -0.53 -3.25 10.46
N TYR A 84 -0.85 -2.95 11.73
CA TYR A 84 0.10 -2.29 12.65
C TYR A 84 1.37 -3.08 12.89
N SER A 85 1.31 -4.40 12.88
CA SER A 85 2.45 -5.30 13.15
C SER A 85 3.24 -5.70 11.91
N LEU A 86 2.77 -5.38 10.69
CA LEU A 86 3.42 -5.77 9.43
C LEU A 86 4.81 -5.15 9.34
N LEU A 87 5.85 -5.99 9.26
CA LEU A 87 7.25 -5.57 9.27
C LEU A 87 7.78 -5.29 7.87
N THR A 88 7.54 -6.23 6.97
CA THR A 88 7.98 -6.18 5.57
C THR A 88 6.91 -6.79 4.69
N ILE A 89 6.89 -6.41 3.42
CA ILE A 89 6.05 -7.05 2.41
C ILE A 89 6.77 -7.04 1.07
N ASN A 90 6.80 -8.21 0.43
CA ASN A 90 7.35 -8.36 -0.92
C ASN A 90 6.21 -8.27 -1.94
N LEU A 91 6.25 -7.25 -2.79
CA LEU A 91 5.27 -6.99 -3.83
C LEU A 91 5.92 -7.02 -5.22
N SER A 92 7.18 -7.48 -5.33
CA SER A 92 7.96 -7.41 -6.57
C SER A 92 7.39 -8.25 -7.72
N ASN A 93 6.56 -9.25 -7.43
CA ASN A 93 5.90 -10.09 -8.43
C ASN A 93 4.55 -9.54 -8.91
N LEU A 94 4.03 -8.48 -8.27
CA LEU A 94 2.74 -7.94 -8.67
C LEU A 94 2.84 -7.15 -9.98
N ILE A 95 1.90 -7.41 -10.88
CA ILE A 95 1.74 -6.70 -12.16
C ILE A 95 0.60 -5.70 -12.01
N THR A 96 0.86 -4.42 -12.24
CA THR A 96 -0.09 -3.33 -11.89
C THR A 96 -0.47 -2.43 -13.07
N ASN A 97 -0.33 -2.93 -14.30
CA ASN A 97 -0.57 -2.14 -15.53
C ASN A 97 -2.00 -1.62 -15.69
N VAL A 98 -3.00 -2.25 -15.06
CA VAL A 98 -4.40 -1.78 -15.06
C VAL A 98 -4.82 -1.07 -13.77
N LEU A 99 -3.92 -0.97 -12.78
CA LEU A 99 -4.21 -0.40 -11.47
C LEU A 99 -4.56 1.10 -11.58
N ARG A 100 -5.64 1.51 -10.87
CA ARG A 100 -6.16 2.88 -10.87
C ARG A 100 -6.09 3.56 -9.50
N ASP A 101 -6.21 2.78 -8.42
CA ASP A 101 -6.28 3.32 -7.06
C ASP A 101 -5.39 2.55 -6.08
N MET A 102 -4.46 3.27 -5.47
CA MET A 102 -3.54 2.81 -4.42
C MET A 102 -3.74 3.60 -3.11
N SER A 103 -4.88 4.29 -2.98
CA SER A 103 -5.17 5.12 -1.80
C SER A 103 -5.12 4.29 -0.53
N ASN A 104 -4.53 4.83 0.52
CA ASN A 104 -4.45 4.22 1.85
C ASN A 104 -3.80 2.83 1.90
N MET A 105 -3.11 2.37 0.84
CA MET A 105 -2.65 0.98 0.74
C MET A 105 -1.86 0.53 1.98
N PHE A 106 -1.04 1.40 2.56
CA PHE A 106 -0.26 1.16 3.78
C PHE A 106 -0.57 2.18 4.89
N TYR A 107 -1.77 2.79 4.86
CA TYR A 107 -2.18 3.75 5.88
C TYR A 107 -2.05 3.13 7.28
N GLU A 108 -1.30 3.79 8.18
CA GLU A 108 -1.03 3.33 9.55
C GLU A 108 -0.38 1.92 9.66
N CYS A 109 0.40 1.48 8.67
CA CYS A 109 1.31 0.35 8.85
C CYS A 109 2.51 0.79 9.71
N THR A 110 2.27 0.96 11.02
CA THR A 110 3.21 1.64 11.92
C THR A 110 4.55 0.92 12.09
N SER A 111 4.58 -0.40 11.97
CA SER A 111 5.79 -1.23 12.08
C SER A 111 6.51 -1.47 10.75
N LEU A 112 5.92 -1.05 9.63
CA LEU A 112 6.45 -1.32 8.28
C LEU A 112 7.84 -0.67 8.12
N LYS A 113 8.83 -1.49 7.81
CA LYS A 113 10.23 -1.05 7.62
C LYS A 113 10.56 -0.89 6.14
N GLU A 114 10.04 -1.78 5.31
CA GLU A 114 10.33 -1.87 3.88
C GLU A 114 9.08 -2.34 3.10
N ALA A 115 8.89 -1.79 1.90
CA ALA A 115 7.93 -2.26 0.91
C ALA A 115 8.59 -2.13 -0.47
N ASP A 116 8.76 -3.25 -1.16
CA ASP A 116 9.31 -3.25 -2.51
C ASP A 116 8.20 -3.03 -3.54
N LEU A 117 8.22 -1.86 -4.17
CA LEU A 117 7.28 -1.43 -5.20
C LEU A 117 7.99 -1.26 -6.56
N SER A 118 9.17 -1.86 -6.73
CA SER A 118 9.99 -1.66 -7.92
C SER A 118 9.36 -2.19 -9.20
N SER A 119 8.47 -3.19 -9.10
CA SER A 119 7.73 -3.75 -10.24
C SER A 119 6.48 -2.94 -10.63
N PHE A 120 6.05 -1.98 -9.80
CA PHE A 120 4.78 -1.29 -10.03
C PHE A 120 4.82 -0.39 -11.25
N ASP A 121 3.96 -0.69 -12.22
CA ASP A 121 3.55 0.26 -13.25
C ASP A 121 2.42 1.13 -12.71
N THR A 122 2.67 2.42 -12.64
CA THR A 122 1.71 3.39 -12.10
C THR A 122 1.17 4.36 -13.16
N GLU A 123 1.36 4.07 -14.45
CA GLU A 123 0.88 4.94 -15.52
C GLU A 123 -0.64 5.13 -15.48
N GLY A 124 -1.37 4.08 -15.12
CA GLY A 124 -2.83 4.11 -14.98
C GLY A 124 -3.34 4.73 -13.69
N VAL A 125 -2.48 4.91 -12.67
CA VAL A 125 -2.91 5.30 -11.32
C VAL A 125 -3.37 6.75 -11.27
N ARG A 126 -4.52 6.97 -10.63
CA ARG A 126 -5.16 8.28 -10.44
C ARG A 126 -5.09 8.78 -9.00
N SER A 127 -5.04 7.87 -8.03
CA SER A 127 -5.00 8.23 -6.61
C SER A 127 -3.94 7.46 -5.84
N MET A 128 -3.13 8.21 -5.07
CA MET A 128 -2.17 7.75 -4.06
C MET A 128 -2.44 8.45 -2.72
N TYR A 129 -3.73 8.82 -2.49
CA TYR A 129 -4.19 9.50 -1.28
C TYR A 129 -3.77 8.72 -0.04
N CYS A 130 -3.07 9.37 0.90
CA CYS A 130 -2.63 8.79 2.19
C CYS A 130 -1.89 7.45 2.11
N MET A 131 -1.28 7.07 0.98
CA MET A 131 -0.76 5.72 0.72
C MET A 131 0.17 5.21 1.84
N PHE A 132 1.05 6.04 2.39
CA PHE A 132 1.98 5.70 3.48
C PHE A 132 1.73 6.53 4.75
N ASN A 133 0.58 7.19 4.87
CA ASN A 133 0.30 8.03 6.04
C ASN A 133 0.41 7.20 7.32
N GLY A 134 1.18 7.69 8.30
CA GLY A 134 1.35 7.00 9.58
C GLY A 134 2.30 5.80 9.58
N CYS A 135 3.04 5.54 8.48
CA CYS A 135 4.10 4.53 8.46
C CYS A 135 5.32 5.03 9.26
N THR A 136 5.20 5.00 10.59
CA THR A 136 6.15 5.68 11.49
C THR A 136 7.55 5.04 11.53
N SER A 137 7.68 3.75 11.19
CA SER A 137 8.94 2.99 11.24
C SER A 137 9.70 2.97 9.93
N ILE A 138 9.10 3.35 8.80
CA ILE A 138 9.72 3.27 7.49
C ILE A 138 10.85 4.29 7.36
N LYS A 139 12.04 3.83 6.99
CA LYS A 139 13.24 4.68 6.90
C LYS A 139 13.59 5.06 5.47
N ARG A 140 13.25 4.21 4.51
CA ARG A 140 13.59 4.37 3.09
C ARG A 140 12.38 4.01 2.23
N ILE A 141 12.10 4.83 1.22
CA ILE A 141 11.11 4.54 0.19
C ILE A 141 11.74 4.87 -1.17
N ASN A 142 11.66 3.94 -2.11
CA ASN A 142 12.08 4.15 -3.47
C ASN A 142 10.89 4.02 -4.43
N LEU A 143 10.46 5.15 -4.96
CA LEU A 143 9.38 5.26 -5.94
C LEU A 143 9.90 5.91 -7.24
N SER A 144 11.18 5.76 -7.54
CA SER A 144 11.78 6.40 -8.73
C SER A 144 11.21 5.90 -10.06
N ASN A 145 10.61 4.71 -10.07
CA ASN A 145 9.92 4.12 -11.22
C ASN A 145 8.48 4.60 -11.39
N PHE A 146 7.91 5.32 -10.40
CA PHE A 146 6.51 5.73 -10.47
C PHE A 146 6.27 6.77 -11.55
N ASN A 147 5.28 6.52 -12.40
CA ASN A 147 4.73 7.50 -13.32
C ASN A 147 3.57 8.24 -12.64
N VAL A 148 3.75 9.53 -12.36
CA VAL A 148 2.77 10.33 -11.62
C VAL A 148 1.96 11.27 -12.51
N ARG A 149 2.06 11.14 -13.85
CA ARG A 149 1.43 12.08 -14.80
C ARG A 149 -0.09 12.12 -14.68
N ASN A 150 -0.71 10.97 -14.41
CA ASN A 150 -2.16 10.81 -14.34
C ASN A 150 -2.70 10.88 -12.91
N VAL A 151 -1.80 11.06 -11.92
CA VAL A 151 -2.20 11.10 -10.50
C VAL A 151 -2.84 12.45 -10.18
N THR A 152 -4.06 12.43 -9.69
CA THR A 152 -4.81 13.64 -9.30
C THR A 152 -4.64 13.99 -7.83
N THR A 153 -4.34 13.01 -6.96
CA THR A 153 -4.12 13.26 -5.55
C THR A 153 -3.01 12.39 -4.94
N MET A 154 -2.13 13.06 -4.20
CA MET A 154 -1.13 12.50 -3.28
C MET A 154 -1.27 13.18 -1.91
N TYR A 155 -2.49 13.68 -1.61
CA TYR A 155 -2.79 14.33 -0.33
C TYR A 155 -2.36 13.44 0.82
N CYS A 156 -1.59 13.98 1.77
CA CYS A 156 -1.08 13.28 2.95
C CYS A 156 -0.29 11.98 2.67
N MET A 157 0.25 11.76 1.45
CA MET A 157 0.83 10.47 1.03
C MET A 157 1.88 9.91 2.00
N PHE A 158 2.74 10.77 2.56
CA PHE A 158 3.78 10.40 3.54
C PHE A 158 3.58 11.08 4.89
N GLN A 159 2.38 11.62 5.15
CA GLN A 159 2.11 12.30 6.41
C GLN A 159 2.47 11.40 7.60
N ARG A 160 3.14 11.96 8.62
CA ARG A 160 3.55 11.26 9.84
C ARG A 160 4.51 10.08 9.62
N CYS A 161 5.19 9.98 8.48
CA CYS A 161 6.31 9.06 8.32
C CYS A 161 7.52 9.57 9.13
N LYS A 162 7.46 9.45 10.46
CA LYS A 162 8.39 10.10 11.40
C LYS A 162 9.84 9.68 11.20
N SER A 163 10.09 8.40 10.83
CA SER A 163 11.43 7.83 10.65
C SER A 163 11.97 7.94 9.23
N LEU A 164 11.19 8.44 8.26
CA LEU A 164 11.55 8.50 6.85
C LEU A 164 12.74 9.44 6.65
N LYS A 165 13.89 8.88 6.25
CA LYS A 165 15.15 9.61 6.00
C LYS A 165 15.46 9.74 4.53
N TYR A 166 15.14 8.69 3.75
CA TYR A 166 15.52 8.58 2.34
C TYR A 166 14.28 8.31 1.51
N LEU A 167 14.00 9.23 0.59
CA LEU A 167 12.92 9.11 -0.37
C LEU A 167 13.46 9.37 -1.77
N LYS A 168 13.35 8.36 -2.66
CA LYS A 168 13.48 8.57 -4.10
C LYS A 168 12.06 8.68 -4.66
N PHE A 169 11.77 9.81 -5.27
CA PHE A 169 10.44 10.12 -5.79
C PHE A 169 10.54 10.86 -7.13
N PRO A 170 9.69 10.58 -8.12
CA PRO A 170 9.71 11.28 -9.39
C PRO A 170 9.41 12.77 -9.22
N PHE A 171 9.96 13.60 -10.10
CA PHE A 171 9.75 15.04 -10.06
C PHE A 171 8.29 15.39 -10.36
N LEU A 172 7.62 16.09 -9.42
CA LEU A 172 6.23 16.55 -9.53
C LEU A 172 6.01 17.62 -10.61
N LYS A 173 7.07 18.18 -11.21
CA LYS A 173 6.95 19.12 -12.34
C LYS A 173 6.12 18.58 -13.51
N LYS A 174 5.98 17.26 -13.61
CA LYS A 174 5.19 16.58 -14.64
C LYS A 174 3.71 16.37 -14.26
N ALA A 175 3.31 16.76 -13.04
CA ALA A 175 1.95 16.60 -12.53
C ALA A 175 1.46 17.89 -11.83
N PRO A 176 1.33 19.03 -12.53
CA PRO A 176 1.06 20.34 -11.92
C PRO A 176 -0.32 20.47 -11.29
N GLN A 177 -1.25 19.60 -11.66
CA GLN A 177 -2.64 19.58 -11.16
C GLN A 177 -2.84 18.65 -9.96
N THR A 178 -1.80 17.92 -9.54
CA THR A 178 -1.90 16.93 -8.47
C THR A 178 -2.02 17.62 -7.12
N ASN A 179 -3.03 17.23 -6.32
CA ASN A 179 -3.12 17.66 -4.93
C ASN A 179 -2.04 16.98 -4.09
N THR A 180 -1.11 17.77 -3.56
CA THR A 180 0.02 17.31 -2.73
C THR A 180 0.00 17.93 -1.34
N GLU A 181 -1.15 18.48 -0.91
CA GLU A 181 -1.31 19.11 0.39
C GLU A 181 -0.98 18.13 1.53
N ASN A 182 -0.29 18.61 2.56
CA ASN A 182 0.15 17.84 3.72
C ASN A 182 0.99 16.57 3.42
N MET A 183 1.49 16.42 2.19
CA MET A 183 2.19 15.22 1.73
C MET A 183 3.32 14.78 2.68
N PHE A 184 4.04 15.72 3.28
CA PHE A 184 5.17 15.48 4.19
C PHE A 184 4.97 16.03 5.59
N PHE A 185 3.74 16.37 5.96
CA PHE A 185 3.47 16.87 7.30
C PHE A 185 3.86 15.83 8.36
N GLY A 186 4.70 16.22 9.33
CA GLY A 186 5.18 15.31 10.39
C GLY A 186 6.29 14.33 9.95
N CYS A 187 6.90 14.49 8.77
CA CYS A 187 8.10 13.75 8.34
C CYS A 187 9.36 14.39 8.94
N ASN A 188 9.56 14.24 10.25
CA ASN A 188 10.58 14.99 11.00
C ASN A 188 12.01 14.58 10.63
N SER A 189 12.23 13.34 10.18
CA SER A 189 13.54 12.81 9.84
C SER A 189 13.94 13.02 8.37
N LEU A 190 13.05 13.55 7.52
CA LEU A 190 13.30 13.70 6.09
C LEU A 190 14.27 14.84 5.81
N ASN A 191 15.37 14.54 5.10
CA ASN A 191 16.41 15.52 4.80
C ASN A 191 15.87 16.65 3.89
N LEU A 192 16.24 17.90 4.21
CA LEU A 192 15.89 19.12 3.48
C LEU A 192 16.26 19.10 1.98
N LEU A 193 17.30 18.36 1.57
CA LEU A 193 17.69 18.23 0.16
C LEU A 193 16.64 17.50 -0.67
N VAL A 194 15.94 16.54 -0.10
CA VAL A 194 14.82 15.84 -0.75
C VAL A 194 13.63 16.80 -0.89
N LYS A 195 13.44 17.69 0.09
CA LYS A 195 12.38 18.71 0.11
C LYS A 195 12.55 19.81 -0.97
N LYS A 196 13.79 20.16 -1.37
CA LYS A 196 14.07 21.21 -2.38
C LYS A 196 13.63 20.85 -3.81
N GLY A 197 13.52 19.57 -4.14
CA GLY A 197 13.01 19.09 -5.43
C GLY A 197 11.49 19.01 -5.50
N ILE A 198 10.80 19.26 -4.39
CA ILE A 198 9.36 19.12 -4.21
C ILE A 198 8.80 20.52 -3.98
N ASN A 199 7.71 20.86 -4.68
CA ASN A 199 7.10 22.20 -4.63
C ASN A 199 6.82 22.63 -3.18
N GLN A 200 7.13 23.89 -2.80
CA GLN A 200 6.99 24.42 -1.43
C GLN A 200 5.59 24.25 -0.80
N LYS A 201 4.54 24.10 -1.62
CA LYS A 201 3.17 23.82 -1.14
C LYS A 201 3.00 22.44 -0.45
N CYS A 202 3.97 21.52 -0.62
CA CYS A 202 3.92 20.19 -0.02
C CYS A 202 4.50 20.13 1.40
N ILE A 203 5.06 21.24 1.90
CA ILE A 203 5.79 21.29 3.16
C ILE A 203 5.06 22.28 4.07
N CYS A 204 4.00 21.83 4.73
CA CYS A 204 3.51 22.50 5.92
C CYS A 204 4.27 21.95 7.13
N PHE A 205 4.91 22.88 7.87
CA PHE A 205 5.58 22.60 9.15
C PHE A 205 4.54 22.39 10.26
#